data_f79bdb3be1abe9312674bdafbbbf90b2
#
_entry.id   f79bdb3be1abe9312674bdafbbbf90b2
#
_cell.length_a   1.000
_cell.length_b   1.000
_cell.length_c   1.000
_cell.angle_alpha   90.00
_cell.angle_beta   90.00
_cell.angle_gamma   90.00
#
_symmetry.space_group_name_H-M   'P 1'
#
loop_
_entity.id
_entity.type
_entity.pdbx_description
1 polymer ?
#
loop_
_entity_poly.entity_id
_entity_poly.type
_entity_poly.pdbx_seq_one_letter_code
_entity_poly.pdbx_strand_id
1 'polypeptide(L)'
;MVKVFAGKRYCEAMNFAAFAHRKQMRKGVDIPYIIHPIECSMIVASITQDEDVVIAALLHDVIEDTEFGYEDIKERFGQRVADLVQGETEDKRLDQAKKHTWAVRKKETIEQLKEADLDSKIICLGDKLSNIRASVRDYEGNKEDFWQRFNQTDPDFQGWYYERIRDILSEELSYTDAWKEYDELCTSLFGDLDLDEVEKRLNEV
;
A
#
# COMPACT_ATOMS: atom_id res chain seq x y z
N MET A 1 7.28 -1.74 24.63
CA MET A 1 5.80 -1.65 24.46
C MET A 1 5.53 -0.34 23.73
N VAL A 2 5.06 -0.43 22.51
CA VAL A 2 4.83 0.74 21.64
C VAL A 2 3.69 1.57 22.23
N LYS A 3 3.98 2.81 22.61
CA LYS A 3 3.00 3.75 23.23
C LYS A 3 2.13 4.48 22.19
N VAL A 4 2.42 4.32 20.89
CA VAL A 4 1.77 5.06 19.81
C VAL A 4 0.25 4.85 19.82
N PHE A 5 -0.22 3.63 19.96
CA PHE A 5 -1.66 3.33 19.94
C PHE A 5 -2.46 3.84 21.14
N ALA A 6 -1.79 4.27 22.21
CA ALA A 6 -2.42 4.89 23.37
C ALA A 6 -2.43 6.43 23.29
N GLY A 7 -1.83 7.00 22.25
CA GLY A 7 -1.75 8.43 22.02
C GLY A 7 -3.10 9.03 21.60
N LYS A 8 -3.40 10.24 22.07
CA LYS A 8 -4.61 10.97 21.69
C LYS A 8 -4.66 11.20 20.16
N ARG A 9 -3.51 11.58 19.56
CA ARG A 9 -3.41 11.85 18.12
C ARG A 9 -3.72 10.61 17.27
N TYR A 10 -3.22 9.43 17.66
CA TYR A 10 -3.54 8.19 16.95
C TYR A 10 -5.03 7.84 17.05
N CYS A 11 -5.67 8.02 18.22
CA CYS A 11 -7.11 7.81 18.36
C CYS A 11 -7.93 8.78 17.50
N GLU A 12 -7.50 10.05 17.39
CA GLU A 12 -8.13 11.03 16.49
C GLU A 12 -7.97 10.63 15.01
N ALA A 13 -6.78 10.16 14.62
CA ALA A 13 -6.52 9.67 13.26
C ALA A 13 -7.35 8.42 12.93
N MET A 14 -7.51 7.48 13.88
CA MET A 14 -8.36 6.31 13.74
C MET A 14 -9.81 6.69 13.48
N ASN A 15 -10.36 7.61 14.26
CA ASN A 15 -11.73 8.08 14.09
C ASN A 15 -11.91 8.79 12.74
N PHE A 16 -10.92 9.59 12.33
CA PHE A 16 -10.94 10.29 11.05
C PHE A 16 -10.87 9.31 9.87
N ALA A 17 -9.93 8.36 9.87
CA ALA A 17 -9.81 7.32 8.85
C ALA A 17 -11.10 6.48 8.73
N ALA A 18 -11.66 6.05 9.88
CA ALA A 18 -12.90 5.28 9.90
C ALA A 18 -14.08 6.07 9.30
N PHE A 19 -14.16 7.37 9.59
CA PHE A 19 -15.18 8.24 8.99
C PHE A 19 -14.94 8.46 7.48
N ALA A 20 -13.69 8.71 7.07
CA ALA A 20 -13.34 8.92 5.67
C ALA A 20 -13.73 7.70 4.81
N HIS A 21 -13.37 6.50 5.25
CA HIS A 21 -13.61 5.24 4.53
C HIS A 21 -14.96 4.56 4.86
N ARG A 22 -15.88 5.23 5.57
CA ARG A 22 -17.15 4.66 6.11
C ARG A 22 -18.05 3.97 5.08
N LYS A 23 -17.92 4.31 3.79
CA LYS A 23 -18.76 3.76 2.70
C LYS A 23 -18.00 2.77 1.82
N GLN A 24 -16.76 2.48 2.15
CA GLN A 24 -15.89 1.67 1.32
C GLN A 24 -15.74 0.25 1.87
N MET A 25 -15.67 -0.70 0.96
CA MET A 25 -15.44 -2.11 1.24
C MET A 25 -14.17 -2.58 0.55
N ARG A 26 -13.51 -3.59 1.11
CA ARG A 26 -12.38 -4.28 0.45
C ARG A 26 -12.87 -4.94 -0.84
N LYS A 27 -12.04 -4.87 -1.87
CA LYS A 27 -12.39 -5.35 -3.22
C LYS A 27 -12.65 -6.85 -3.24
N GLY A 28 -13.85 -7.24 -3.67
CA GLY A 28 -14.24 -8.63 -3.83
C GLY A 28 -14.68 -9.36 -2.55
N VAL A 29 -14.72 -8.68 -1.40
CA VAL A 29 -15.13 -9.25 -0.10
C VAL A 29 -15.98 -8.26 0.69
N ASP A 30 -16.86 -8.79 1.57
CA ASP A 30 -17.73 -7.98 2.43
C ASP A 30 -17.01 -7.62 3.75
N ILE A 31 -15.88 -6.88 3.62
CA ILE A 31 -15.08 -6.40 4.75
C ILE A 31 -14.93 -4.88 4.62
N PRO A 32 -15.20 -4.09 5.69
CA PRO A 32 -14.98 -2.64 5.68
C PRO A 32 -13.54 -2.26 5.32
N TYR A 33 -13.37 -1.27 4.44
CA TYR A 33 -12.06 -0.86 3.94
C TYR A 33 -11.09 -0.44 5.05
N ILE A 34 -11.59 0.17 6.10
CA ILE A 34 -10.79 0.68 7.23
C ILE A 34 -9.88 -0.38 7.88
N ILE A 35 -10.20 -1.67 7.75
CA ILE A 35 -9.36 -2.75 8.29
C ILE A 35 -7.97 -2.73 7.68
N HIS A 36 -7.84 -2.40 6.39
CA HIS A 36 -6.57 -2.29 5.70
C HIS A 36 -5.67 -1.16 6.25
N PRO A 37 -6.10 0.11 6.32
CA PRO A 37 -5.29 1.15 6.94
C PRO A 37 -4.91 0.87 8.40
N ILE A 38 -5.81 0.24 9.18
CA ILE A 38 -5.48 -0.20 10.55
C ILE A 38 -4.34 -1.22 10.52
N GLU A 39 -4.44 -2.27 9.70
CA GLU A 39 -3.38 -3.28 9.57
C GLU A 39 -2.07 -2.65 9.09
N CYS A 40 -2.11 -1.77 8.08
CA CYS A 40 -0.95 -1.01 7.61
C CYS A 40 -0.26 -0.28 8.77
N SER A 41 -1.02 0.50 9.55
CA SER A 41 -0.47 1.24 10.69
C SER A 41 0.12 0.34 11.78
N MET A 42 -0.44 -0.86 12.00
CA MET A 42 0.09 -1.84 12.96
C MET A 42 1.42 -2.43 12.47
N ILE A 43 1.54 -2.74 11.19
CA ILE A 43 2.78 -3.20 10.57
C ILE A 43 3.86 -2.12 10.72
N VAL A 44 3.55 -0.88 10.33
CA VAL A 44 4.46 0.27 10.45
C VAL A 44 4.91 0.47 11.89
N ALA A 45 4.01 0.38 12.87
CA ALA A 45 4.36 0.52 14.29
C ALA A 45 5.23 -0.64 14.84
N SER A 46 5.35 -1.76 14.11
CA SER A 46 6.31 -2.82 14.45
C SER A 46 7.74 -2.48 14.00
N ILE A 47 7.89 -1.53 13.05
CA ILE A 47 9.17 -1.12 12.47
C ILE A 47 9.68 0.18 13.11
N THR A 48 8.80 1.16 13.30
CA THR A 48 9.14 2.48 13.86
C THR A 48 8.27 2.85 15.06
N GLN A 49 8.81 3.73 15.93
CA GLN A 49 8.05 4.32 17.04
C GLN A 49 7.65 5.79 16.76
N ASP A 50 7.91 6.26 15.56
CA ASP A 50 7.54 7.62 15.15
C ASP A 50 6.01 7.71 14.94
N GLU A 51 5.34 8.50 15.80
CA GLU A 51 3.89 8.64 15.79
C GLU A 51 3.39 9.23 14.45
N ASP A 52 4.12 10.15 13.83
CA ASP A 52 3.72 10.77 12.57
C ASP A 52 3.72 9.75 11.42
N VAL A 53 4.71 8.86 11.37
CA VAL A 53 4.82 7.80 10.36
C VAL A 53 3.68 6.77 10.53
N VAL A 54 3.38 6.39 11.78
CA VAL A 54 2.28 5.47 12.08
C VAL A 54 0.91 6.07 11.77
N ILE A 55 0.72 7.38 12.04
CA ILE A 55 -0.51 8.10 11.67
C ILE A 55 -0.61 8.24 10.15
N ALA A 56 0.48 8.55 9.46
CA ALA A 56 0.49 8.63 8.01
C ALA A 56 0.12 7.29 7.37
N ALA A 57 0.65 6.17 7.88
CA ALA A 57 0.26 4.83 7.44
C ALA A 57 -1.24 4.54 7.63
N LEU A 58 -1.85 5.02 8.72
CA LEU A 58 -3.29 4.90 8.94
C LEU A 58 -4.12 5.76 7.99
N LEU A 59 -3.55 6.83 7.46
CA LEU A 59 -4.23 7.82 6.61
C LEU A 59 -3.82 7.73 5.12
N HIS A 60 -2.93 6.79 4.74
CA HIS A 60 -2.25 6.77 3.45
C HIS A 60 -3.20 6.85 2.25
N ASP A 61 -4.37 6.22 2.32
CA ASP A 61 -5.37 6.19 1.24
C ASP A 61 -6.42 7.32 1.32
N VAL A 62 -6.39 8.17 2.36
CA VAL A 62 -7.45 9.19 2.55
C VAL A 62 -7.48 10.19 1.41
N ILE A 63 -6.33 10.74 1.00
CA ILE A 63 -6.27 11.73 -0.11
C ILE A 63 -6.65 11.05 -1.42
N GLU A 64 -6.20 9.82 -1.64
CA GLU A 64 -6.40 9.13 -2.90
C GLU A 64 -7.84 8.65 -3.10
N ASP A 65 -8.49 8.17 -2.04
CA ASP A 65 -9.72 7.38 -2.13
C ASP A 65 -10.95 8.03 -1.50
N THR A 66 -10.82 9.23 -0.90
CA THR A 66 -11.95 9.88 -0.22
C THR A 66 -12.18 11.32 -0.68
N GLU A 67 -13.12 12.00 -0.04
CA GLU A 67 -13.44 13.41 -0.27
C GLU A 67 -12.46 14.38 0.43
N PHE A 68 -11.57 13.86 1.30
CA PHE A 68 -10.62 14.66 2.08
C PHE A 68 -9.29 14.81 1.35
N GLY A 69 -8.75 16.02 1.38
CA GLY A 69 -7.50 16.36 0.72
C GLY A 69 -6.33 16.61 1.68
N TYR A 70 -5.22 17.02 1.09
CA TYR A 70 -3.99 17.36 1.80
C TYR A 70 -4.20 18.37 2.96
N GLU A 71 -4.95 19.47 2.73
CA GLU A 71 -5.17 20.50 3.73
C GLU A 71 -5.99 20.00 4.94
N ASP A 72 -6.93 19.07 4.71
CA ASP A 72 -7.70 18.44 5.81
C ASP A 72 -6.80 17.65 6.75
N ILE A 73 -5.82 16.92 6.20
CA ILE A 73 -4.85 16.14 6.99
C ILE A 73 -3.88 17.07 7.68
N LYS A 74 -3.36 18.09 6.98
CA LYS A 74 -2.41 19.05 7.52
C LYS A 74 -2.97 19.83 8.70
N GLU A 75 -4.22 20.30 8.61
CA GLU A 75 -4.88 21.03 9.69
C GLU A 75 -5.04 20.17 10.94
N ARG A 76 -5.35 18.88 10.79
CA ARG A 76 -5.65 17.96 11.89
C ARG A 76 -4.42 17.31 12.50
N PHE A 77 -3.47 16.90 11.66
CA PHE A 77 -2.36 16.03 12.07
C PHE A 77 -0.97 16.65 11.85
N GLY A 78 -0.91 17.80 11.20
CA GLY A 78 0.32 18.55 10.95
C GLY A 78 0.93 18.31 9.56
N GLN A 79 1.87 19.20 9.21
CA GLN A 79 2.51 19.25 7.88
C GLN A 79 3.17 17.92 7.52
N ARG A 80 3.98 17.34 8.44
CA ARG A 80 4.75 16.13 8.17
C ARG A 80 3.86 14.93 7.85
N VAL A 81 2.76 14.73 8.59
CA VAL A 81 1.79 13.66 8.29
C VAL A 81 1.16 13.86 6.91
N ALA A 82 0.76 15.10 6.59
CA ALA A 82 0.17 15.41 5.29
C ALA A 82 1.16 15.18 4.12
N ASP A 83 2.44 15.54 4.30
CA ASP A 83 3.48 15.34 3.30
C ASP A 83 3.71 13.83 3.04
N LEU A 84 3.80 13.01 4.09
CA LEU A 84 3.94 11.56 3.98
C LEU A 84 2.73 10.93 3.25
N VAL A 85 1.51 11.30 3.64
CA VAL A 85 0.28 10.79 2.97
C VAL A 85 0.22 11.22 1.51
N GLN A 86 0.61 12.46 1.19
CA GLN A 86 0.65 12.94 -0.19
C GLN A 86 1.68 12.17 -1.02
N GLY A 87 2.80 11.78 -0.42
CA GLY A 87 3.84 10.97 -1.07
C GLY A 87 3.35 9.57 -1.50
N GLU A 88 2.40 8.98 -0.76
CA GLU A 88 1.80 7.68 -1.09
C GLU A 88 0.67 7.78 -2.14
N THR A 89 0.19 9.01 -2.46
CA THR A 89 -0.96 9.23 -3.33
C THR A 89 -0.58 9.11 -4.82
N GLU A 90 -1.16 8.14 -5.54
CA GLU A 90 -0.99 8.01 -6.99
C GLU A 90 -1.87 9.01 -7.78
N ASP A 91 -1.35 9.54 -8.89
CA ASP A 91 -2.20 10.23 -9.88
C ASP A 91 -3.05 9.21 -10.64
N LYS A 92 -4.33 9.14 -10.29
CA LYS A 92 -5.28 8.17 -10.88
C LYS A 92 -5.61 8.41 -12.34
N ARG A 93 -5.22 9.56 -12.93
CA ARG A 93 -5.52 9.89 -14.33
C ARG A 93 -6.98 9.60 -14.68
N LEU A 94 -7.91 10.23 -13.93
CA LEU A 94 -9.34 9.96 -14.00
C LEU A 94 -9.98 10.21 -15.38
N ASP A 95 -9.29 10.91 -16.26
CA ASP A 95 -9.64 11.15 -17.65
C ASP A 95 -9.37 9.94 -18.58
N GLN A 96 -8.69 8.91 -18.11
CA GLN A 96 -8.30 7.73 -18.87
C GLN A 96 -8.82 6.44 -18.23
N ALA A 97 -8.98 5.38 -19.05
CA ALA A 97 -9.40 4.09 -18.53
C ALA A 97 -8.30 3.48 -17.63
N LYS A 98 -8.67 3.10 -16.41
CA LYS A 98 -7.75 2.57 -15.39
C LYS A 98 -6.85 1.42 -15.89
N LYS A 99 -7.37 0.58 -16.78
CA LYS A 99 -6.62 -0.53 -17.37
C LYS A 99 -5.45 -0.05 -18.23
N HIS A 100 -5.62 1.02 -19.00
CA HIS A 100 -4.60 1.56 -19.90
C HIS A 100 -3.53 2.38 -19.18
N THR A 101 -3.80 2.84 -17.97
CA THR A 101 -2.85 3.64 -17.18
C THR A 101 -2.11 2.84 -16.13
N TRP A 102 -2.48 1.56 -15.91
CA TRP A 102 -1.95 0.75 -14.82
C TRP A 102 -0.42 0.62 -14.88
N ALA A 103 0.11 0.18 -16.02
CA ALA A 103 1.56 -0.04 -16.18
C ALA A 103 2.37 1.25 -15.98
N VAL A 104 1.89 2.37 -16.54
CA VAL A 104 2.57 3.67 -16.42
C VAL A 104 2.58 4.12 -14.95
N ARG A 105 1.43 4.08 -14.27
CA ARG A 105 1.33 4.47 -12.86
C ARG A 105 2.23 3.62 -11.96
N LYS A 106 2.26 2.28 -12.19
CA LYS A 106 3.09 1.39 -11.37
C LYS A 106 4.59 1.61 -11.61
N LYS A 107 5.01 1.95 -12.82
CA LYS A 107 6.39 2.37 -13.09
C LYS A 107 6.73 3.69 -12.39
N GLU A 108 5.83 4.67 -12.43
CA GLU A 108 6.02 5.93 -11.73
C GLU A 108 6.14 5.72 -10.21
N THR A 109 5.27 4.89 -9.62
CA THR A 109 5.36 4.53 -8.18
C THR A 109 6.72 3.88 -7.85
N ILE A 110 7.21 2.96 -8.70
CA ILE A 110 8.50 2.30 -8.50
C ILE A 110 9.65 3.34 -8.55
N GLU A 111 9.65 4.24 -9.54
CA GLU A 111 10.69 5.27 -9.64
C GLU A 111 10.64 6.26 -8.46
N GLN A 112 9.46 6.66 -8.03
CA GLN A 112 9.30 7.50 -6.84
C GLN A 112 9.80 6.81 -5.57
N LEU A 113 9.53 5.51 -5.41
CA LEU A 113 9.95 4.75 -4.24
C LEU A 113 11.47 4.60 -4.15
N LYS A 114 12.20 4.55 -5.27
CA LYS A 114 13.67 4.51 -5.27
C LYS A 114 14.27 5.75 -4.61
N GLU A 115 13.66 6.91 -4.84
CA GLU A 115 14.12 8.20 -4.33
C GLU A 115 13.47 8.59 -2.97
N ALA A 116 12.52 7.78 -2.49
CA ALA A 116 11.77 8.05 -1.27
C ALA A 116 12.66 7.91 -0.02
N ASP A 117 12.33 8.66 1.02
CA ASP A 117 12.98 8.52 2.32
C ASP A 117 12.56 7.23 3.05
N LEU A 118 13.25 6.91 4.13
CA LEU A 118 12.99 5.69 4.91
C LEU A 118 11.58 5.65 5.48
N ASP A 119 11.02 6.79 5.89
CA ASP A 119 9.67 6.85 6.47
C ASP A 119 8.60 6.46 5.43
N SER A 120 8.70 6.98 4.21
CA SER A 120 7.84 6.61 3.07
C SER A 120 8.01 5.13 2.70
N LYS A 121 9.26 4.61 2.65
CA LYS A 121 9.52 3.18 2.42
C LYS A 121 8.89 2.27 3.48
N ILE A 122 8.91 2.68 4.74
CA ILE A 122 8.24 1.95 5.84
C ILE A 122 6.71 1.93 5.66
N ILE A 123 6.10 3.06 5.25
CA ILE A 123 4.66 3.14 4.97
C ILE A 123 4.31 2.24 3.79
N CYS A 124 5.07 2.33 2.69
CA CYS A 124 4.91 1.47 1.52
C CYS A 124 4.98 -0.02 1.88
N LEU A 125 5.95 -0.45 2.71
CA LEU A 125 6.02 -1.83 3.19
C LEU A 125 4.76 -2.22 3.95
N GLY A 126 4.26 -1.36 4.83
CA GLY A 126 3.03 -1.60 5.59
C GLY A 126 1.81 -1.81 4.69
N ASP A 127 1.64 -0.95 3.68
CA ASP A 127 0.56 -1.07 2.68
C ASP A 127 0.69 -2.36 1.87
N LYS A 128 1.88 -2.62 1.30
CA LYS A 128 2.06 -3.78 0.42
C LYS A 128 1.97 -5.10 1.19
N LEU A 129 2.49 -5.18 2.41
CA LEU A 129 2.34 -6.37 3.26
C LEU A 129 0.88 -6.62 3.63
N SER A 130 0.11 -5.61 4.02
CA SER A 130 -1.32 -5.78 4.29
C SER A 130 -2.09 -6.25 3.04
N ASN A 131 -1.76 -5.68 1.87
CA ASN A 131 -2.39 -6.06 0.61
C ASN A 131 -2.05 -7.49 0.18
N ILE A 132 -0.79 -7.92 0.30
CA ILE A 132 -0.41 -9.28 -0.10
C ILE A 132 -0.94 -10.34 0.85
N ARG A 133 -1.01 -10.08 2.17
CA ARG A 133 -1.67 -10.96 3.15
C ARG A 133 -3.13 -11.23 2.75
N ALA A 134 -3.86 -10.17 2.42
CA ALA A 134 -5.23 -10.31 1.95
C ALA A 134 -5.31 -11.10 0.63
N SER A 135 -4.37 -10.85 -0.30
CA SER A 135 -4.32 -11.51 -1.60
C SER A 135 -4.05 -13.01 -1.47
N VAL A 136 -3.08 -13.42 -0.65
CA VAL A 136 -2.76 -14.84 -0.43
C VAL A 136 -3.96 -15.56 0.18
N ARG A 137 -4.55 -15.01 1.24
CA ARG A 137 -5.75 -15.58 1.88
C ARG A 137 -6.91 -15.76 0.90
N ASP A 138 -7.17 -14.72 0.10
CA ASP A 138 -8.32 -14.72 -0.80
C ASP A 138 -8.05 -15.59 -2.05
N TYR A 139 -6.79 -15.71 -2.50
CA TYR A 139 -6.37 -16.60 -3.59
C TYR A 139 -6.56 -18.07 -3.24
N GLU A 140 -6.21 -18.46 -2.01
CA GLU A 140 -6.45 -19.83 -1.52
C GLU A 140 -7.94 -20.20 -1.53
N GLY A 141 -8.81 -19.21 -1.29
CA GLY A 141 -10.26 -19.40 -1.27
C GLY A 141 -10.92 -19.47 -2.65
N ASN A 142 -10.34 -18.87 -3.69
CA ASN A 142 -10.93 -18.80 -5.05
C ASN A 142 -9.88 -18.54 -6.14
N LYS A 143 -9.12 -19.57 -6.50
CA LYS A 143 -8.01 -19.45 -7.48
C LYS A 143 -8.46 -19.05 -8.89
N GLU A 144 -9.62 -19.52 -9.34
CA GLU A 144 -10.06 -19.35 -10.73
C GLU A 144 -10.45 -17.89 -11.05
N ASP A 145 -11.15 -17.21 -10.13
CA ASP A 145 -11.67 -15.87 -10.37
C ASP A 145 -10.89 -14.77 -9.66
N PHE A 146 -9.88 -15.13 -8.87
CA PHE A 146 -9.16 -14.18 -8.01
C PHE A 146 -8.65 -12.95 -8.76
N TRP A 147 -7.96 -13.17 -9.88
CA TRP A 147 -7.32 -12.09 -10.65
C TRP A 147 -8.33 -11.21 -11.39
N GLN A 148 -9.53 -11.73 -11.69
CA GLN A 148 -10.57 -10.99 -12.42
C GLN A 148 -11.13 -9.79 -11.67
N ARG A 149 -10.94 -9.74 -10.35
CA ARG A 149 -11.36 -8.62 -9.52
C ARG A 149 -10.46 -7.37 -9.63
N PHE A 150 -9.28 -7.49 -10.21
CA PHE A 150 -8.33 -6.40 -10.36
C PHE A 150 -8.45 -5.69 -11.71
N ASN A 151 -7.99 -4.42 -11.78
CA ASN A 151 -7.92 -3.69 -13.04
C ASN A 151 -6.86 -4.27 -13.98
N GLN A 152 -5.79 -4.84 -13.42
CA GLN A 152 -4.82 -5.67 -14.11
C GLN A 152 -5.07 -7.12 -13.71
N THR A 153 -5.45 -7.94 -14.68
CA THR A 153 -5.84 -9.34 -14.46
C THR A 153 -4.72 -10.36 -14.71
N ASP A 154 -3.61 -9.92 -15.32
CA ASP A 154 -2.43 -10.75 -15.52
C ASP A 154 -1.66 -10.89 -14.20
N PRO A 155 -1.50 -12.10 -13.64
CA PRO A 155 -0.78 -12.34 -12.41
C PRO A 155 0.71 -11.96 -12.50
N ASP A 156 1.35 -12.15 -13.66
CA ASP A 156 2.77 -11.82 -13.83
C ASP A 156 3.00 -10.32 -13.72
N PHE A 157 2.09 -9.50 -14.26
CA PHE A 157 2.18 -8.03 -14.11
C PHE A 157 1.96 -7.57 -12.68
N GLN A 158 1.04 -8.21 -11.95
CA GLN A 158 0.88 -7.96 -10.52
C GLN A 158 2.15 -8.36 -9.76
N GLY A 159 2.68 -9.55 -10.02
CA GLY A 159 3.90 -10.05 -9.39
C GLY A 159 5.10 -9.15 -9.67
N TRP A 160 5.29 -8.72 -10.92
CA TRP A 160 6.35 -7.76 -11.28
C TRP A 160 6.31 -6.50 -10.40
N TYR A 161 5.12 -5.93 -10.18
CA TYR A 161 4.99 -4.74 -9.33
C TYR A 161 5.37 -5.00 -7.88
N TYR A 162 4.88 -6.11 -7.30
CA TYR A 162 5.19 -6.46 -5.92
C TYR A 162 6.66 -6.80 -5.72
N GLU A 163 7.27 -7.53 -6.65
CA GLU A 163 8.67 -7.92 -6.55
C GLU A 163 9.64 -6.77 -6.79
N ARG A 164 9.35 -5.84 -7.69
CA ARG A 164 10.14 -4.62 -7.84
C ARG A 164 10.13 -3.76 -6.57
N ILE A 165 8.98 -3.65 -5.90
CA ILE A 165 8.89 -2.99 -4.59
C ILE A 165 9.71 -3.75 -3.54
N ARG A 166 9.59 -5.07 -3.47
CA ARG A 166 10.38 -5.93 -2.57
C ARG A 166 11.88 -5.66 -2.71
N ASP A 167 12.36 -5.63 -3.94
CA ASP A 167 13.78 -5.43 -4.22
C ASP A 167 14.26 -4.05 -3.73
N ILE A 168 13.51 -2.98 -3.99
CA ILE A 168 13.83 -1.63 -3.50
C ILE A 168 13.84 -1.57 -1.97
N LEU A 169 12.81 -2.11 -1.33
CA LEU A 169 12.68 -2.09 0.12
C LEU A 169 13.71 -2.96 0.82
N SER A 170 14.30 -3.95 0.13
CA SER A 170 15.31 -4.85 0.69
C SER A 170 16.57 -4.12 1.15
N GLU A 171 16.95 -3.04 0.48
CA GLU A 171 18.17 -2.29 0.76
C GLU A 171 18.19 -1.74 2.19
N GLU A 172 17.04 -1.29 2.69
CA GLU A 172 16.94 -0.61 3.97
C GLU A 172 16.10 -1.36 5.01
N LEU A 173 15.22 -2.31 4.59
CA LEU A 173 14.24 -2.94 5.47
C LEU A 173 14.35 -4.47 5.58
N SER A 174 15.27 -5.13 4.86
CA SER A 174 15.42 -6.61 4.85
C SER A 174 15.71 -7.22 6.22
N TYR A 175 16.18 -6.43 7.18
CA TYR A 175 16.39 -6.88 8.56
C TYR A 175 15.10 -7.00 9.38
N THR A 176 13.98 -6.39 8.92
CA THR A 176 12.69 -6.38 9.62
C THR A 176 11.92 -7.67 9.38
N ASP A 177 11.14 -8.08 10.38
CA ASP A 177 10.27 -9.25 10.23
C ASP A 177 9.13 -8.98 9.24
N ALA A 178 8.67 -7.73 9.12
CA ALA A 178 7.67 -7.32 8.13
C ALA A 178 8.16 -7.52 6.69
N TRP A 179 9.42 -7.15 6.38
CA TRP A 179 9.98 -7.36 5.05
C TRP A 179 10.16 -8.85 4.74
N LYS A 180 10.64 -9.65 5.69
CA LYS A 180 10.80 -11.10 5.51
C LYS A 180 9.47 -11.78 5.20
N GLU A 181 8.41 -11.41 5.93
CA GLU A 181 7.07 -11.92 5.66
C GLU A 181 6.57 -11.48 4.27
N TYR A 182 6.83 -10.22 3.89
CA TYR A 182 6.48 -9.71 2.55
C TYR A 182 7.17 -10.50 1.44
N ASP A 183 8.47 -10.78 1.58
CA ASP A 183 9.27 -11.59 0.64
C ASP A 183 8.73 -13.02 0.51
N GLU A 184 8.45 -13.69 1.64
CA GLU A 184 7.86 -15.04 1.66
C GLU A 184 6.49 -15.06 0.96
N LEU A 185 5.63 -14.06 1.20
CA LEU A 185 4.31 -13.99 0.58
C LEU A 185 4.37 -13.66 -0.91
N CYS A 186 5.31 -12.81 -1.36
CA CYS A 186 5.56 -12.57 -2.79
C CYS A 186 5.93 -13.87 -3.49
N THR A 187 6.92 -14.59 -2.97
CA THR A 187 7.35 -15.89 -3.51
C THR A 187 6.20 -16.91 -3.51
N SER A 188 5.41 -16.96 -2.45
CA SER A 188 4.26 -17.90 -2.35
C SER A 188 3.15 -17.62 -3.35
N LEU A 189 2.87 -16.33 -3.63
CA LEU A 189 1.74 -15.94 -4.49
C LEU A 189 2.10 -15.93 -5.97
N PHE A 190 3.31 -15.46 -6.30
CA PHE A 190 3.74 -15.22 -7.68
C PHE A 190 4.77 -16.23 -8.20
N GLY A 191 5.47 -16.97 -7.33
CA GLY A 191 6.55 -17.87 -7.70
C GLY A 191 7.81 -17.12 -8.15
N ASP A 192 8.62 -17.78 -8.98
CA ASP A 192 9.82 -17.19 -9.56
C ASP A 192 9.48 -16.54 -10.90
N LEU A 193 9.50 -15.20 -10.95
CA LEU A 193 9.24 -14.44 -12.17
C LEU A 193 10.55 -13.97 -12.83
N ASP A 194 10.61 -14.09 -14.17
CA ASP A 194 11.61 -13.35 -14.95
C ASP A 194 11.13 -11.90 -15.11
N LEU A 195 11.55 -11.04 -14.18
CA LEU A 195 11.10 -9.64 -14.10
C LEU A 195 11.45 -8.84 -15.37
N ASP A 196 12.56 -9.16 -16.04
CA ASP A 196 12.97 -8.46 -17.25
C ASP A 196 12.09 -8.86 -18.44
N GLU A 197 11.70 -10.13 -18.55
CA GLU A 197 10.75 -10.60 -19.57
C GLU A 197 9.35 -10.03 -19.33
N VAL A 198 8.87 -10.02 -18.07
CA VAL A 198 7.58 -9.41 -17.73
C VAL A 198 7.58 -7.90 -18.05
N GLU A 199 8.68 -7.20 -17.78
CA GLU A 199 8.79 -5.77 -18.08
C GLU A 199 8.79 -5.47 -19.58
N LYS A 200 9.39 -6.32 -20.42
CA LYS A 200 9.28 -6.20 -21.89
C LYS A 200 7.82 -6.33 -22.33
N ARG A 201 7.09 -7.33 -21.83
CA ARG A 201 5.66 -7.50 -22.11
C ARG A 201 4.85 -6.26 -21.66
N LEU A 202 5.16 -5.68 -20.51
CA LEU A 202 4.53 -4.44 -20.01
C LEU A 202 4.76 -3.22 -20.91
N ASN A 203 5.88 -3.19 -21.65
CA ASN A 203 6.20 -2.08 -22.55
C ASN A 203 5.45 -2.19 -23.91
N GLU A 204 4.86 -3.33 -24.22
CA GLU A 204 4.12 -3.60 -25.47
C GLU A 204 2.61 -3.34 -25.33
N VAL A 205 2.10 -3.10 -24.13
CA VAL A 205 0.68 -2.90 -23.80
C VAL A 205 0.37 -1.44 -23.56
#